data_40e0e21d68f7a2bd49893ce73dfd4235
#
_entry.id   40e0e21d68f7a2bd49893ce73dfd4235
#
_cell.length_a   1.000
_cell.length_b   1.000
_cell.length_c   1.000
_cell.angle_alpha   90.00
_cell.angle_beta   90.00
_cell.angle_gamma   90.00
#
_symmetry.space_group_name_H-M   'P 1'
#
loop_
_entity.id
_entity.type
_entity.pdbx_description
1 polymer ?
#
loop_
_entity_poly.entity_id
_entity_poly.type
_entity_poly.pdbx_seq_one_letter_code
_entity_poly.pdbx_strand_id
1 'polypeptide(L)'
;YPLEKEALDYFINNAGSPNGVIDGGLAIFAAGNEYAGMAAFPAAYSKCISVSAVAADFTPASYSNYGKEVTISAPGGDTEYYNKVGQDDPESWSDGIYSGSILSTWIQNGTATYGFMDGTSMACPHRELQH
;
A
#
# COMPACT_ATOMS: atom_id res chain seq x y z
N TYR A 1 1.65 -17.78 -14.09
CA TYR A 1 1.30 -17.87 -12.65
C TYR A 1 0.08 -18.77 -12.34
N PRO A 2 -0.08 -19.96 -13.00
CA PRO A 2 -1.30 -20.78 -12.78
C PRO A 2 -1.44 -21.28 -11.35
N LEU A 3 -0.34 -21.71 -10.72
CA LEU A 3 -0.36 -22.25 -9.34
C LEU A 3 -0.73 -21.17 -8.31
N GLU A 4 -0.25 -19.94 -8.50
CA GLU A 4 -0.60 -18.82 -7.62
C GLU A 4 -2.08 -18.46 -7.77
N LYS A 5 -2.62 -18.48 -8.98
CA LYS A 5 -4.07 -18.26 -9.20
C LYS A 5 -4.92 -19.34 -8.55
N GLU A 6 -4.52 -20.61 -8.65
CA GLU A 6 -5.21 -21.70 -7.97
C GLU A 6 -5.21 -21.52 -6.45
N ALA A 7 -4.09 -21.14 -5.87
CA ALA A 7 -3.98 -20.89 -4.43
C ALA A 7 -4.87 -19.73 -3.99
N LEU A 8 -4.89 -18.63 -4.75
CA LEU A 8 -5.74 -17.48 -4.50
C LEU A 8 -7.23 -17.84 -4.63
N ASP A 9 -7.60 -18.56 -5.67
CA ASP A 9 -8.98 -19.02 -5.86
C ASP A 9 -9.42 -19.93 -4.71
N TYR A 10 -8.57 -20.83 -4.28
CA TYR A 10 -8.85 -21.69 -3.14
C TYR A 10 -9.09 -20.89 -1.85
N PHE A 11 -8.21 -19.93 -1.56
CA PHE A 11 -8.35 -19.05 -0.40
C PHE A 11 -9.64 -18.23 -0.47
N ILE A 12 -9.88 -17.56 -1.60
CA ILE A 12 -11.04 -16.68 -1.78
C ILE A 12 -12.35 -17.47 -1.63
N ASN A 13 -12.40 -18.70 -2.13
CA ASN A 13 -13.62 -19.51 -2.12
C ASN A 13 -13.84 -20.27 -0.81
N ASN A 14 -12.79 -20.59 -0.06
CA ASN A 14 -12.87 -21.55 1.06
C ASN A 14 -12.44 -20.99 2.42
N ALA A 15 -11.79 -19.83 2.46
CA ALA A 15 -11.43 -19.21 3.74
C ALA A 15 -12.68 -18.66 4.45
N GLY A 16 -12.52 -18.35 5.71
CA GLY A 16 -13.59 -17.79 6.52
C GLY A 16 -13.81 -18.59 7.80
N SER A 17 -14.78 -18.16 8.57
CA SER A 17 -15.18 -18.76 9.84
C SER A 17 -16.69 -18.99 9.82
N PRO A 18 -17.19 -20.04 10.48
CA PRO A 18 -18.63 -20.28 10.60
C PRO A 18 -19.42 -19.10 11.18
N ASN A 19 -18.74 -18.23 11.93
CA ASN A 19 -19.31 -17.01 12.51
C ASN A 19 -18.79 -15.74 11.82
N GLY A 20 -18.12 -15.87 10.66
CA GLY A 20 -17.59 -14.75 9.88
C GLY A 20 -18.71 -13.95 9.21
N VAL A 21 -18.42 -12.68 8.97
CA VAL A 21 -19.33 -11.73 8.30
C VAL A 21 -19.37 -11.97 6.80
N ILE A 22 -18.33 -12.60 6.26
CA ILE A 22 -18.21 -12.91 4.83
C ILE A 22 -17.95 -14.40 4.62
N ASP A 23 -18.52 -14.94 3.54
CA ASP A 23 -18.16 -16.26 3.05
C ASP A 23 -16.92 -16.13 2.16
N GLY A 24 -15.90 -16.95 2.42
CA GLY A 24 -14.64 -16.91 1.69
C GLY A 24 -13.63 -15.95 2.30
N GLY A 25 -12.57 -15.67 1.57
CA GLY A 25 -11.46 -14.79 1.96
C GLY A 25 -11.32 -13.56 1.09
N LEU A 26 -10.77 -12.48 1.65
CA LEU A 26 -10.34 -11.30 0.89
C LEU A 26 -8.83 -11.35 0.70
N ALA A 27 -8.38 -11.28 -0.55
CA ALA A 27 -6.97 -11.17 -0.90
C ALA A 27 -6.68 -9.72 -1.32
N ILE A 28 -5.87 -9.03 -0.53
CA ILE A 28 -5.54 -7.62 -0.71
C ILE A 28 -4.05 -7.49 -0.97
N PHE A 29 -3.67 -6.81 -2.04
CA PHE A 29 -2.28 -6.68 -2.46
C PHE A 29 -1.91 -5.25 -2.82
N ALA A 30 -0.66 -4.89 -2.55
CA ALA A 30 -0.05 -3.67 -3.04
C ALA A 30 0.08 -3.70 -4.57
N ALA A 31 -0.26 -2.61 -5.24
CA ALA A 31 -0.26 -2.53 -6.70
C ALA A 31 1.13 -2.57 -7.34
N GLY A 32 2.18 -2.21 -6.59
CA GLY A 32 3.55 -2.12 -7.06
C GLY A 32 4.06 -0.67 -7.12
N ASN A 33 5.39 -0.52 -7.23
CA ASN A 33 6.09 0.76 -7.08
C ASN A 33 6.96 1.11 -8.31
N GLU A 34 6.56 0.69 -9.50
CA GLU A 34 7.35 0.86 -10.73
C GLU A 34 6.84 2.01 -11.62
N TYR A 35 5.87 2.78 -11.13
CA TYR A 35 5.17 3.79 -11.92
C TYR A 35 4.63 3.22 -13.24
N ALA A 36 4.07 2.02 -13.19
CA ALA A 36 3.56 1.31 -14.35
C ALA A 36 2.04 1.48 -14.49
N GLY A 37 1.57 1.53 -15.73
CA GLY A 37 0.14 1.64 -16.08
C GLY A 37 -0.65 0.34 -15.88
N MET A 38 -0.21 -0.50 -14.97
CA MET A 38 -0.83 -1.75 -14.57
C MET A 38 -0.40 -2.13 -13.15
N ALA A 39 -1.26 -2.84 -12.43
CA ALA A 39 -0.85 -3.45 -11.16
C ALA A 39 0.08 -4.64 -11.42
N ALA A 40 1.01 -4.88 -10.51
CA ALA A 40 1.84 -6.09 -10.52
C ALA A 40 1.00 -7.31 -10.10
N PHE A 41 1.34 -8.49 -10.62
CA PHE A 41 0.73 -9.72 -10.12
C PHE A 41 1.30 -10.03 -8.70
N PRO A 42 0.50 -10.51 -7.72
CA PRO A 42 -0.89 -10.96 -7.87
C PRO A 42 -1.96 -9.86 -7.75
N ALA A 43 -1.60 -8.60 -7.48
CA ALA A 43 -2.56 -7.50 -7.36
C ALA A 43 -3.40 -7.29 -8.63
N ALA A 44 -2.84 -7.59 -9.80
CA ALA A 44 -3.54 -7.50 -11.08
C ALA A 44 -4.64 -8.56 -11.28
N TYR A 45 -4.69 -9.59 -10.43
CA TYR A 45 -5.74 -10.60 -10.54
C TYR A 45 -7.10 -10.00 -10.18
N SER A 46 -8.07 -10.15 -11.07
CA SER A 46 -9.39 -9.50 -10.96
C SER A 46 -10.20 -9.87 -9.70
N LYS A 47 -9.88 -10.99 -9.07
CA LYS A 47 -10.51 -11.43 -7.82
C LYS A 47 -9.84 -10.88 -6.57
N CYS A 48 -8.71 -10.19 -6.72
CA CYS A 48 -7.98 -9.56 -5.62
C CYS A 48 -8.30 -8.07 -5.54
N ILE A 49 -8.13 -7.51 -4.36
CA ILE A 49 -8.17 -6.06 -4.16
C ILE A 49 -6.75 -5.52 -4.35
N SER A 50 -6.60 -4.61 -5.30
CA SER A 50 -5.33 -3.96 -5.60
C SER A 50 -5.30 -2.55 -5.03
N VAL A 51 -4.29 -2.23 -4.23
CA VAL A 51 -4.18 -0.96 -3.52
C VAL A 51 -3.02 -0.16 -4.07
N SER A 52 -3.30 1.00 -4.66
CA SER A 52 -2.30 1.99 -5.06
C SER A 52 -2.01 2.99 -3.93
N ALA A 53 -0.96 3.75 -4.07
CA ALA A 53 -0.53 4.72 -3.07
C ALA A 53 -0.89 6.15 -3.47
N VAL A 54 -1.33 6.94 -2.49
CA VAL A 54 -1.46 8.39 -2.60
C VAL A 54 -0.51 9.08 -1.64
N ALA A 55 -0.08 10.29 -2.03
CA ALA A 55 0.68 11.21 -1.21
C ALA A 55 -0.22 11.93 -0.18
N ALA A 56 0.37 12.75 0.67
CA ALA A 56 -0.35 13.48 1.73
C ALA A 56 -1.40 14.47 1.20
N ASP A 57 -1.27 14.92 -0.03
CA ASP A 57 -2.24 15.80 -0.72
C ASP A 57 -3.29 15.03 -1.53
N PHE A 58 -3.37 13.72 -1.36
CA PHE A 58 -4.24 12.79 -2.10
C PHE A 58 -3.96 12.69 -3.60
N THR A 59 -2.86 13.25 -4.10
CA THR A 59 -2.41 12.97 -5.46
C THR A 59 -1.77 11.57 -5.52
N PRO A 60 -1.78 10.90 -6.67
CA PRO A 60 -1.07 9.63 -6.81
C PRO A 60 0.41 9.77 -6.41
N ALA A 61 0.91 8.84 -5.62
CA ALA A 61 2.33 8.81 -5.29
C ALA A 61 3.17 8.62 -6.56
N SER A 62 4.32 9.29 -6.63
CA SER A 62 5.17 9.33 -7.83
C SER A 62 5.62 7.96 -8.33
N TYR A 63 5.74 7.02 -7.44
CA TYR A 63 6.17 5.63 -7.72
C TYR A 63 5.01 4.67 -7.96
N SER A 64 3.78 5.03 -7.60
CA SER A 64 2.67 4.08 -7.55
C SER A 64 2.29 3.53 -8.93
N ASN A 65 2.11 2.23 -9.02
CA ASN A 65 1.43 1.64 -10.17
C ASN A 65 -0.04 2.11 -10.20
N TYR A 66 -0.58 2.20 -11.39
CA TYR A 66 -1.91 2.71 -11.66
C TYR A 66 -2.57 1.91 -12.80
N GLY A 67 -3.82 2.16 -13.08
CA GLY A 67 -4.51 1.53 -14.20
C GLY A 67 -5.82 0.86 -13.79
N LYS A 68 -6.41 0.17 -14.74
CA LYS A 68 -7.74 -0.44 -14.58
C LYS A 68 -7.81 -1.57 -13.56
N GLU A 69 -6.68 -2.19 -13.26
CA GLU A 69 -6.59 -3.29 -12.28
C GLU A 69 -6.57 -2.78 -10.84
N VAL A 70 -6.28 -1.49 -10.62
CA VAL A 70 -6.27 -0.91 -9.28
C VAL A 70 -7.70 -0.75 -8.79
N THR A 71 -7.98 -1.30 -7.61
CA THR A 71 -9.32 -1.27 -7.01
C THR A 71 -9.54 -0.03 -6.18
N ILE A 72 -8.53 0.37 -5.41
CA ILE A 72 -8.62 1.49 -4.46
C ILE A 72 -7.24 2.09 -4.22
N SER A 73 -7.22 3.32 -3.72
CA SER A 73 -6.00 4.01 -3.29
C SER A 73 -6.03 4.25 -1.78
N ALA A 74 -4.85 4.25 -1.16
CA ALA A 74 -4.68 4.55 0.26
C ALA A 74 -3.37 5.32 0.51
N PRO A 75 -3.21 5.99 1.66
CA PRO A 75 -1.97 6.68 1.99
C PRO A 75 -0.77 5.73 1.98
N GLY A 76 0.20 5.98 1.12
CA GLY A 76 1.44 5.21 1.01
C GLY A 76 2.69 6.05 1.23
N GLY A 77 2.53 7.37 1.35
CA GLY A 77 3.62 8.31 1.45
C GLY A 77 4.26 8.62 0.10
N ASP A 78 4.91 9.76 0.02
CA ASP A 78 5.68 10.14 -1.17
C ASP A 78 6.72 11.20 -0.82
N THR A 79 7.98 10.82 -0.87
CA THR A 79 9.11 11.74 -0.63
C THR A 79 9.16 12.88 -1.67
N GLU A 80 8.68 12.64 -2.89
CA GLU A 80 8.57 13.68 -3.92
C GLU A 80 7.55 14.77 -3.56
N TYR A 81 6.53 14.43 -2.81
CA TYR A 81 5.58 15.43 -2.28
C TYR A 81 6.30 16.47 -1.41
N TYR A 82 7.22 16.03 -0.61
CA TYR A 82 8.06 16.85 0.22
C TYR A 82 8.86 17.90 -0.59
N ASN A 83 9.44 17.47 -1.71
CA ASN A 83 10.18 18.34 -2.60
C ASN A 83 9.31 19.43 -3.23
N LYS A 84 8.00 19.22 -3.29
CA LYS A 84 7.06 20.22 -3.84
C LYS A 84 6.59 21.24 -2.80
N VAL A 85 6.47 20.83 -1.54
CA VAL A 85 5.80 21.63 -0.50
C VAL A 85 6.76 22.16 0.56
N GLY A 86 7.88 21.47 0.77
CA GLY A 86 8.81 21.74 1.86
C GLY A 86 10.08 22.48 1.48
N GLN A 87 10.22 22.96 0.24
CA GLN A 87 11.45 23.64 -0.20
C GLN A 87 11.72 24.96 0.50
N ASP A 88 10.70 25.58 1.07
CA ASP A 88 10.79 26.88 1.70
C ASP A 88 11.06 26.84 3.22
N ASP A 89 11.07 25.66 3.85
CA ASP A 89 11.32 25.50 5.29
C ASP A 89 12.37 24.43 5.59
N PRO A 90 13.66 24.82 5.65
CA PRO A 90 14.76 23.89 5.93
C PRO A 90 14.70 23.21 7.31
N GLU A 91 14.03 23.82 8.30
CA GLU A 91 13.91 23.23 9.64
C GLU A 91 12.95 22.05 9.67
N SER A 92 12.01 22.01 8.74
CA SER A 92 11.07 20.89 8.61
C SER A 92 11.72 19.59 8.09
N TRP A 93 12.94 19.69 7.58
CA TRP A 93 13.63 18.59 6.89
C TRP A 93 14.15 17.50 7.83
N SER A 94 14.38 17.83 9.10
CA SER A 94 15.00 16.90 10.05
C SER A 94 14.05 15.91 10.71
N ASP A 95 12.74 16.18 10.70
CA ASP A 95 11.82 15.49 11.60
C ASP A 95 10.93 14.43 10.92
N GLY A 96 11.02 14.26 9.60
CA GLY A 96 10.18 13.31 8.85
C GLY A 96 8.68 13.63 8.86
N ILE A 97 8.25 14.56 9.71
CA ILE A 97 6.84 14.92 9.91
C ILE A 97 6.23 15.53 8.66
N TYR A 98 7.04 16.21 7.87
CA TYR A 98 6.60 16.86 6.63
C TYR A 98 6.92 16.08 5.36
N SER A 99 7.58 14.94 5.47
CA SER A 99 7.94 14.12 4.31
C SER A 99 6.74 13.47 3.63
N GLY A 100 5.58 13.45 4.30
CA GLY A 100 4.43 12.72 3.81
C GLY A 100 4.60 11.21 3.84
N SER A 101 5.69 10.72 4.40
CA SER A 101 5.97 9.28 4.55
C SER A 101 5.14 8.67 5.66
N ILE A 102 4.97 7.36 5.60
CA ILE A 102 4.18 6.62 6.57
C ILE A 102 5.05 6.23 7.76
N LEU A 103 4.65 6.67 8.95
CA LEU A 103 5.27 6.31 10.22
C LEU A 103 4.73 4.96 10.71
N SER A 104 5.61 4.07 11.08
CA SER A 104 5.22 2.79 11.67
C SER A 104 6.31 2.27 12.62
N THR A 105 6.00 1.18 13.31
CA THR A 105 6.97 0.47 14.15
C THR A 105 8.08 -0.14 13.30
N TRP A 106 9.28 -0.12 13.85
CA TRP A 106 10.49 -0.58 13.17
C TRP A 106 11.44 -1.28 14.14
N ILE A 107 12.34 -2.08 13.60
CA ILE A 107 13.46 -2.64 14.37
C ILE A 107 14.75 -2.13 13.73
N GLN A 108 15.56 -1.44 14.53
CA GLN A 108 16.87 -0.95 14.13
C GLN A 108 17.94 -1.52 15.05
N ASN A 109 18.91 -2.22 14.49
CA ASN A 109 19.99 -2.88 15.25
C ASN A 109 19.48 -3.73 16.43
N GLY A 110 18.38 -4.47 16.23
CA GLY A 110 17.76 -5.30 17.24
C GLY A 110 16.94 -4.56 18.31
N THR A 111 16.77 -3.24 18.16
CA THR A 111 16.00 -2.41 19.10
C THR A 111 14.71 -1.93 18.45
N ALA A 112 13.60 -2.03 19.18
CA ALA A 112 12.31 -1.54 18.76
C ALA A 112 12.31 0.00 18.68
N THR A 113 11.85 0.53 17.58
CA THR A 113 11.78 1.97 17.31
C THR A 113 10.63 2.27 16.33
N TYR A 114 10.62 3.48 15.79
CA TYR A 114 9.73 3.91 14.73
C TYR A 114 10.54 4.32 13.50
N GLY A 115 9.93 4.18 12.32
CA GLY A 115 10.56 4.58 11.08
C GLY A 115 9.54 5.03 10.05
N PHE A 116 10.03 5.77 9.05
CA PHE A 116 9.24 6.25 7.93
C PHE A 116 9.55 5.44 6.68
N MET A 117 8.52 5.07 5.93
CA MET A 117 8.65 4.41 4.64
C MET A 117 7.57 4.87 3.67
N ASP A 118 7.89 4.81 2.39
CA ASP A 118 6.98 5.06 1.28
C ASP A 118 6.77 3.78 0.48
N GLY A 119 5.56 3.56 0.00
CA GLY A 119 5.29 2.44 -0.90
C GLY A 119 3.81 2.03 -0.92
N THR A 120 3.42 1.34 -1.97
CA THR A 120 2.12 0.68 -2.03
C THR A 120 1.98 -0.40 -0.94
N SER A 121 3.10 -0.94 -0.45
CA SER A 121 3.14 -1.83 0.71
C SER A 121 2.72 -1.15 2.02
N MET A 122 2.90 0.17 2.13
CA MET A 122 2.42 0.97 3.27
C MET A 122 0.95 1.36 3.09
N ALA A 123 0.50 1.54 1.86
CA ALA A 123 -0.90 1.82 1.54
C ALA A 123 -1.81 0.61 1.79
N CYS A 124 -1.36 -0.58 1.46
CA CYS A 124 -2.13 -1.81 1.53
C CYS A 124 -2.72 -2.09 2.93
N PRO A 125 -1.95 -2.04 4.05
CA PRO A 125 -2.49 -2.28 5.39
C PRO A 125 -3.51 -1.24 5.85
N HIS A 126 -3.45 -0.01 5.37
CA HIS A 126 -4.47 1.00 5.69
C HIS A 126 -5.86 0.56 5.23
N ARG A 127 -5.93 -0.16 4.13
CA ARG A 127 -7.19 -0.69 3.62
C ARG A 127 -7.70 -1.85 4.47
N GLU A 128 -6.80 -2.70 4.95
CA GLU A 128 -7.16 -3.84 5.81
C GLU A 128 -7.79 -3.39 7.13
N LEU A 129 -7.33 -2.27 7.69
CA LEU A 129 -7.85 -1.73 8.95
C LEU A 129 -9.27 -1.13 8.83
N GLN A 130 -9.79 -0.93 7.61
CA GLN A 130 -11.12 -0.38 7.37
C GLN A 130 -12.23 -1.45 7.29
N HIS A 131 -11.87 -2.68 7.44
CA HIS A 131 -12.77 -3.83 7.50
C HIS A 131 -12.85 -4.40 8.90
#